data_9925b02b5ee4bd4d162ae9f420a211ac
#
_entry.id   9925b02b5ee4bd4d162ae9f420a211ac
#
_cell.length_a   1.000
_cell.length_b   1.000
_cell.length_c   1.000
_cell.angle_alpha   90.00
_cell.angle_beta   90.00
_cell.angle_gamma   90.00
#
_symmetry.space_group_name_H-M   'P 1'
#
loop_
_entity.id
_entity.type
_entity.pdbx_description
1 polymer ?
#
loop_
_entity_poly.entity_id
_entity_poly.type
_entity_poly.pdbx_seq_one_letter_code
_entity_poly.pdbx_strand_id
1 'polypeptide(L)'
;IVGWDLYSDTPTQERAADYKAESDNAGLLSLRNAAGQTSSWLACGAQKGGQNGKYAARCWKKLTDKYYFELSFSTLGYSNVKLSAAVGDDFNAHSIVNAEYSLDGTTYTKFGTYNLPARAWDSEEFALPAEAAGQQLVRVRFLPDYDSPLVGSTGDYDGLAVAEIFVLADKEIVDDKVAPKLLSSIPADNATGASANGSVILTFDEKVVAAENSQATLNGETLKPTVSGKTVVYQYSGLKYSTKYTFKLPAGMILD
;
A
#
# COMPACT_ATOMS: atom_id res chain seq x y z
N ILE A 1 2.50 1.64 -3.82
CA ILE A 1 1.94 1.18 -2.53
C ILE A 1 2.21 2.19 -1.42
N VAL A 2 3.45 2.63 -1.29
CA VAL A 2 3.90 3.64 -0.33
C VAL A 2 4.87 4.61 -0.98
N GLY A 3 4.99 5.82 -0.43
CA GLY A 3 5.95 6.81 -0.91
C GLY A 3 6.29 7.86 0.14
N TRP A 4 7.46 8.47 -0.01
CA TRP A 4 7.98 9.52 0.87
C TRP A 4 8.40 10.72 0.03
N ASP A 5 7.78 11.88 0.28
CA ASP A 5 8.13 13.16 -0.34
C ASP A 5 9.12 13.98 0.48
N LEU A 6 9.30 13.59 1.74
CA LEU A 6 10.29 14.14 2.68
C LEU A 6 10.13 15.66 2.95
N TYR A 7 8.93 16.15 2.94
CA TYR A 7 8.56 17.57 3.08
C TYR A 7 8.81 18.18 4.47
N SER A 8 9.76 17.69 5.24
CA SER A 8 10.03 18.17 6.60
C SER A 8 11.50 18.44 6.81
N ASP A 9 11.82 19.59 7.38
CA ASP A 9 13.17 19.98 7.81
C ASP A 9 13.52 19.44 9.21
N THR A 10 12.62 18.71 9.85
CA THR A 10 12.84 18.21 11.22
C THR A 10 13.64 16.91 11.18
N PRO A 11 14.78 16.85 11.87
CA PRO A 11 15.53 15.60 12.04
C PRO A 11 14.67 14.53 12.73
N THR A 12 14.70 13.32 12.22
CA THR A 12 13.94 12.19 12.76
C THR A 12 14.76 10.91 12.73
N GLN A 13 14.34 9.91 13.48
CA GLN A 13 14.92 8.56 13.44
C GLN A 13 14.16 7.65 12.50
N GLU A 14 12.85 7.83 12.43
CA GLU A 14 11.97 7.07 11.57
C GLU A 14 10.87 7.98 11.03
N ARG A 15 10.50 7.80 9.77
CA ARG A 15 9.43 8.53 9.11
C ARG A 15 8.44 7.57 8.47
N ALA A 16 7.16 7.74 8.82
CA ALA A 16 6.07 7.05 8.14
C ALA A 16 5.95 7.54 6.69
N ALA A 17 5.47 6.66 5.80
CA ALA A 17 5.18 7.04 4.42
C ALA A 17 4.14 8.17 4.34
N ASP A 18 4.38 9.14 3.44
CA ASP A 18 3.49 10.25 3.16
C ASP A 18 2.31 9.82 2.27
N TYR A 19 2.56 8.89 1.35
CA TYR A 19 1.57 8.30 0.45
C TYR A 19 1.39 6.82 0.75
N LYS A 20 0.14 6.37 0.81
CA LYS A 20 -0.23 4.97 1.05
C LYS A 20 -1.42 4.61 0.18
N ALA A 21 -1.33 3.50 -0.54
CA ALA A 21 -2.46 2.97 -1.31
C ALA A 21 -3.56 2.42 -0.39
N GLU A 22 -3.16 1.81 0.74
CA GLU A 22 -4.06 1.31 1.78
C GLU A 22 -3.68 1.95 3.12
N SER A 23 -4.66 2.30 3.94
CA SER A 23 -4.46 3.06 5.19
C SER A 23 -3.62 2.35 6.25
N ASP A 24 -3.61 1.03 6.22
CA ASP A 24 -2.92 0.15 7.17
C ASP A 24 -1.51 -0.26 6.72
N ASN A 25 -1.09 0.10 5.51
CA ASN A 25 0.29 -0.12 5.09
C ASN A 25 1.21 0.91 5.77
N ALA A 26 1.84 0.48 6.85
CA ALA A 26 2.70 1.32 7.69
C ALA A 26 4.15 1.40 7.14
N GLY A 27 4.32 1.92 5.92
CA GLY A 27 5.67 2.14 5.39
C GLY A 27 6.51 3.03 6.29
N LEU A 28 7.75 2.62 6.60
CA LEU A 28 8.71 3.39 7.39
C LEU A 28 10.01 3.59 6.62
N LEU A 29 10.59 4.78 6.73
CA LEU A 29 11.96 5.09 6.34
C LEU A 29 12.78 5.34 7.60
N SER A 30 13.93 4.70 7.72
CA SER A 30 14.86 4.88 8.85
C SER A 30 16.30 4.98 8.37
N LEU A 31 17.13 5.70 9.14
CA LEU A 31 18.60 5.68 9.00
C LEU A 31 19.15 4.69 10.01
N ARG A 32 19.97 3.74 9.55
CA ARG A 32 20.57 2.69 10.39
C ARG A 32 22.08 2.64 10.21
N ASN A 33 22.79 2.25 11.27
CA ASN A 33 24.21 1.95 11.21
C ASN A 33 24.47 0.45 10.91
N ALA A 34 25.73 0.07 10.76
CA ALA A 34 26.13 -1.32 10.50
C ALA A 34 25.64 -2.33 11.57
N ALA A 35 25.38 -1.88 12.80
CA ALA A 35 24.81 -2.70 13.86
C ALA A 35 23.25 -2.78 13.80
N GLY A 36 22.62 -2.17 12.80
CA GLY A 36 21.16 -2.12 12.64
C GLY A 36 20.44 -1.16 13.60
N GLN A 37 21.17 -0.34 14.35
CA GLN A 37 20.59 0.63 15.26
C GLN A 37 20.12 1.87 14.50
N THR A 38 18.92 2.36 14.83
CA THR A 38 18.37 3.59 14.24
C THR A 38 19.13 4.83 14.72
N SER A 39 19.23 5.81 13.84
CA SER A 39 19.86 7.10 14.12
C SER A 39 19.05 8.24 13.53
N SER A 40 19.19 9.43 14.09
CA SER A 40 18.58 10.63 13.52
C SER A 40 19.26 11.02 12.21
N TRP A 41 18.46 11.52 11.27
CA TRP A 41 18.90 12.04 9.98
C TRP A 41 18.31 13.44 9.76
N LEU A 42 18.85 14.16 8.79
CA LEU A 42 18.36 15.49 8.43
C LEU A 42 17.49 15.40 7.19
N ALA A 43 16.28 15.95 7.25
CA ALA A 43 15.57 16.32 6.05
C ALA A 43 16.18 17.62 5.51
N CYS A 44 16.55 17.64 4.25
CA CYS A 44 17.15 18.81 3.62
C CYS A 44 16.14 19.51 2.72
N GLY A 45 16.11 20.84 2.83
CA GLY A 45 15.36 21.68 1.90
C GLY A 45 15.93 21.63 0.49
N ALA A 46 15.14 22.10 -0.46
CA ALA A 46 15.38 22.12 -1.91
C ALA A 46 16.75 22.63 -2.38
N GLN A 47 17.45 23.37 -1.55
CA GLN A 47 18.72 24.01 -1.95
C GLN A 47 19.96 23.19 -1.60
N LYS A 48 19.84 22.11 -0.86
CA LYS A 48 21.01 21.40 -0.30
C LYS A 48 21.06 19.90 -0.50
N GLY A 49 20.29 19.31 -1.38
CA GLY A 49 20.35 17.88 -1.59
C GLY A 49 19.11 17.21 -2.16
N GLY A 50 18.04 17.97 -2.41
CA GLY A 50 16.90 17.44 -3.14
C GLY A 50 17.13 17.46 -4.64
N GLN A 51 16.79 16.39 -5.32
CA GLN A 51 16.77 16.39 -6.78
C GLN A 51 15.69 17.36 -7.27
N ASN A 52 16.00 18.14 -8.32
CA ASN A 52 15.06 19.09 -8.94
C ASN A 52 14.36 20.05 -7.96
N GLY A 53 15.05 20.42 -6.88
CA GLY A 53 14.51 21.34 -5.87
C GLY A 53 13.60 20.68 -4.84
N LYS A 54 13.59 19.37 -4.71
CA LYS A 54 12.78 18.64 -3.73
C LYS A 54 13.56 18.28 -2.46
N TYR A 55 12.81 17.90 -1.42
CA TYR A 55 13.40 17.51 -0.14
C TYR A 55 14.02 16.11 -0.22
N ALA A 56 15.09 15.91 0.57
CA ALA A 56 15.77 14.63 0.69
C ALA A 56 16.02 14.27 2.14
N ALA A 57 15.97 13.00 2.46
CA ALA A 57 16.55 12.46 3.68
C ALA A 57 18.08 12.39 3.50
N ARG A 58 18.83 12.87 4.48
CA ARG A 58 20.27 13.01 4.38
C ARG A 58 20.99 12.44 5.59
N CYS A 59 21.97 11.61 5.33
CA CYS A 59 22.91 11.15 6.32
C CYS A 59 24.01 12.20 6.54
N TRP A 60 24.21 12.61 7.79
CA TRP A 60 25.33 13.47 8.19
C TRP A 60 26.02 12.81 9.38
N LYS A 61 26.65 11.70 9.15
CA LYS A 61 27.27 10.84 10.16
C LYS A 61 28.68 10.48 9.75
N LYS A 62 29.47 9.98 10.70
CA LYS A 62 30.85 9.56 10.39
C LYS A 62 30.84 8.37 9.45
N LEU A 63 31.68 8.41 8.42
CA LEU A 63 31.87 7.34 7.44
C LEU A 63 32.20 5.98 8.10
N THR A 64 32.94 6.01 9.21
CA THR A 64 33.34 4.80 9.96
C THR A 64 32.17 4.01 10.52
N ASP A 65 31.03 4.65 10.72
CA ASP A 65 29.87 4.01 11.36
C ASP A 65 28.99 3.27 10.34
N LYS A 66 29.28 3.43 9.05
CA LYS A 66 28.66 2.71 7.93
C LYS A 66 27.13 2.77 7.98
N TYR A 67 26.57 3.95 7.73
CA TYR A 67 25.13 4.17 7.73
C TYR A 67 24.49 3.83 6.39
N TYR A 68 23.21 3.41 6.43
CA TYR A 68 22.36 3.19 5.27
C TYR A 68 20.94 3.62 5.56
N PHE A 69 20.18 4.01 4.54
CA PHE A 69 18.74 4.19 4.66
C PHE A 69 18.02 2.87 4.43
N GLU A 70 16.99 2.60 5.24
CA GLU A 70 16.16 1.40 5.13
C GLU A 70 14.68 1.77 5.08
N LEU A 71 13.99 1.18 4.11
CA LEU A 71 12.54 1.16 3.99
C LEU A 71 12.00 -0.13 4.59
N SER A 72 10.83 -0.08 5.19
CA SER A 72 10.03 -1.26 5.51
C SER A 72 8.57 -1.03 5.12
N PHE A 73 7.95 -1.99 4.46
CA PHE A 73 6.58 -1.89 3.96
C PHE A 73 5.98 -3.28 3.71
N SER A 74 4.64 -3.35 3.56
CA SER A 74 3.93 -4.57 3.16
C SER A 74 3.65 -4.56 1.66
N THR A 75 3.71 -5.73 1.06
CA THR A 75 3.31 -5.99 -0.34
C THR A 75 2.14 -6.96 -0.44
N LEU A 76 1.43 -7.22 0.68
CA LEU A 76 0.25 -8.08 0.69
C LEU A 76 -0.81 -7.60 -0.32
N GLY A 77 -1.28 -8.51 -1.17
CA GLY A 77 -2.25 -8.20 -2.22
C GLY A 77 -1.68 -7.40 -3.38
N TYR A 78 -0.36 -7.41 -3.55
CA TYR A 78 0.32 -6.74 -4.65
C TYR A 78 1.36 -7.64 -5.31
N SER A 79 1.50 -7.49 -6.63
CA SER A 79 2.51 -8.12 -7.48
C SER A 79 3.30 -7.09 -8.29
N ASN A 80 4.32 -7.52 -9.04
CA ASN A 80 5.16 -6.65 -9.86
C ASN A 80 5.72 -5.44 -9.11
N VAL A 81 6.23 -5.69 -7.91
CA VAL A 81 6.73 -4.64 -7.01
C VAL A 81 7.98 -3.98 -7.58
N LYS A 82 8.00 -2.65 -7.58
CA LYS A 82 9.13 -1.84 -8.05
C LYS A 82 9.48 -0.77 -7.03
N LEU A 83 10.75 -0.45 -6.95
CA LEU A 83 11.28 0.70 -6.22
C LEU A 83 11.68 1.79 -7.21
N SER A 84 11.12 2.98 -7.08
CA SER A 84 11.60 4.18 -7.75
C SER A 84 12.18 5.11 -6.69
N ALA A 85 13.42 5.54 -6.84
CA ALA A 85 14.04 6.46 -5.91
C ALA A 85 15.17 7.25 -6.58
N ALA A 86 15.45 8.43 -6.04
CA ALA A 86 16.64 9.19 -6.32
C ALA A 86 17.63 9.01 -5.16
N VAL A 87 18.86 8.68 -5.47
CA VAL A 87 19.98 8.59 -4.54
C VAL A 87 21.04 9.59 -4.94
N GLY A 88 21.62 10.27 -4.00
CA GLY A 88 22.57 11.32 -4.30
C GLY A 88 23.55 11.61 -3.17
N ASP A 89 24.31 12.64 -3.41
CA ASP A 89 25.34 13.11 -2.52
C ASP A 89 25.28 14.62 -2.42
N ASP A 90 25.32 15.10 -1.19
CA ASP A 90 25.45 16.54 -0.96
C ASP A 90 26.88 16.90 -0.48
N PHE A 91 27.67 15.95 -0.02
CA PHE A 91 29.00 16.21 0.54
C PHE A 91 30.04 15.16 0.17
N ASN A 92 29.94 13.98 0.74
CA ASN A 92 30.76 12.81 0.46
C ASN A 92 29.83 11.60 0.40
N ALA A 93 29.66 11.03 -0.76
CA ALA A 93 29.04 9.74 -0.87
C ALA A 93 29.97 8.77 -1.57
N HIS A 94 29.69 7.52 -1.42
CA HIS A 94 30.33 6.49 -2.21
C HIS A 94 29.86 6.59 -3.66
N SER A 95 30.73 6.34 -4.63
CA SER A 95 30.38 6.38 -6.04
C SER A 95 29.35 5.32 -6.44
N ILE A 96 29.14 4.33 -5.57
CA ILE A 96 28.18 3.24 -5.75
C ILE A 96 27.32 3.09 -4.50
N VAL A 97 26.00 3.02 -4.69
CA VAL A 97 25.04 2.67 -3.65
C VAL A 97 24.19 1.50 -4.15
N ASN A 98 24.16 0.42 -3.38
CA ASN A 98 23.39 -0.77 -3.71
C ASN A 98 21.97 -0.69 -3.15
N ALA A 99 20.97 -1.04 -3.97
CA ALA A 99 19.63 -1.34 -3.51
C ALA A 99 19.55 -2.84 -3.20
N GLU A 100 19.26 -3.16 -1.96
CA GLU A 100 19.16 -4.53 -1.47
C GLU A 100 17.83 -4.74 -0.76
N TYR A 101 17.23 -5.93 -0.90
CA TYR A 101 15.99 -6.29 -0.22
C TYR A 101 16.19 -7.47 0.75
N SER A 102 15.28 -7.57 1.71
CA SER A 102 15.24 -8.66 2.69
C SER A 102 13.78 -8.98 3.06
N LEU A 103 13.49 -10.26 3.23
CA LEU A 103 12.20 -10.77 3.72
C LEU A 103 12.26 -11.22 5.18
N ASP A 104 13.46 -11.46 5.71
CA ASP A 104 13.71 -11.94 7.08
C ASP A 104 14.33 -10.86 8.00
N GLY A 105 14.73 -9.72 7.43
CA GLY A 105 15.39 -8.61 8.13
C GLY A 105 16.86 -8.85 8.47
N THR A 106 17.43 -9.97 8.02
CA THR A 106 18.82 -10.38 8.32
C THR A 106 19.63 -10.66 7.07
N THR A 107 19.06 -11.35 6.10
CA THR A 107 19.70 -11.69 4.83
C THR A 107 19.26 -10.69 3.76
N TYR A 108 20.20 -9.97 3.19
CA TYR A 108 19.96 -8.98 2.15
C TYR A 108 20.52 -9.44 0.82
N THR A 109 19.72 -9.27 -0.24
CA THR A 109 20.09 -9.59 -1.63
C THR A 109 20.00 -8.33 -2.48
N LYS A 110 21.06 -8.06 -3.23
CA LYS A 110 21.11 -6.91 -4.15
C LYS A 110 20.19 -7.13 -5.35
N PHE A 111 19.41 -6.09 -5.70
CA PHE A 111 18.55 -6.08 -6.89
C PHE A 111 18.73 -4.84 -7.76
N GLY A 112 19.49 -3.83 -7.30
CA GLY A 112 19.78 -2.63 -8.06
C GLY A 112 21.08 -1.96 -7.63
N THR A 113 21.56 -0.99 -8.44
CA THR A 113 22.75 -0.23 -8.16
C THR A 113 22.59 1.20 -8.69
N TYR A 114 22.82 2.19 -7.84
CA TYR A 114 22.95 3.59 -8.21
C TYR A 114 24.43 3.91 -8.43
N ASN A 115 24.72 4.61 -9.52
CA ASN A 115 26.05 5.07 -9.86
C ASN A 115 26.11 6.58 -9.70
N LEU A 116 26.80 7.05 -8.68
CA LEU A 116 26.84 8.45 -8.32
C LEU A 116 28.07 9.13 -8.95
N PRO A 117 27.88 9.99 -9.97
CA PRO A 117 28.92 10.92 -10.34
C PRO A 117 29.09 11.98 -9.24
N ALA A 118 30.25 12.60 -9.16
CA ALA A 118 30.57 13.59 -8.14
C ALA A 118 29.47 14.67 -8.01
N ARG A 119 28.87 14.80 -6.83
CA ARG A 119 27.84 15.77 -6.47
C ARG A 119 26.60 15.74 -7.38
N ALA A 120 26.21 14.57 -7.82
CA ALA A 120 25.01 14.39 -8.63
C ALA A 120 24.06 13.37 -8.01
N TRP A 121 22.89 13.32 -8.57
CA TRP A 121 21.85 12.39 -8.23
C TRP A 121 21.71 11.35 -9.34
N ASP A 122 21.47 10.12 -8.95
CA ASP A 122 21.06 9.04 -9.83
C ASP A 122 19.62 8.64 -9.49
N SER A 123 18.78 8.54 -10.49
CA SER A 123 17.35 8.22 -10.33
C SER A 123 17.02 7.00 -11.13
N GLU A 124 16.64 5.96 -10.44
CA GLU A 124 16.39 4.65 -11.04
C GLU A 124 15.05 4.06 -10.59
N GLU A 125 14.52 3.19 -11.42
CA GLU A 125 13.41 2.30 -11.09
C GLU A 125 13.89 0.86 -11.23
N PHE A 126 13.87 0.11 -10.13
CA PHE A 126 14.23 -1.30 -10.10
C PHE A 126 13.04 -2.19 -9.79
N ALA A 127 12.85 -3.26 -10.55
CA ALA A 127 11.92 -4.32 -10.17
C ALA A 127 12.49 -5.12 -8.99
N LEU A 128 11.71 -5.32 -7.94
CA LEU A 128 12.05 -6.28 -6.89
C LEU A 128 11.85 -7.70 -7.43
N PRO A 129 12.62 -8.68 -6.93
CA PRO A 129 12.39 -10.09 -7.23
C PRO A 129 10.96 -10.54 -6.92
N ALA A 130 10.48 -11.54 -7.66
CA ALA A 130 9.08 -11.98 -7.60
C ALA A 130 8.65 -12.42 -6.18
N GLU A 131 9.56 -12.98 -5.39
CA GLU A 131 9.32 -13.40 -4.01
C GLU A 131 9.07 -12.23 -3.04
N ALA A 132 9.35 -10.99 -3.43
CA ALA A 132 9.00 -9.81 -2.65
C ALA A 132 7.51 -9.42 -2.80
N ALA A 133 6.76 -10.05 -3.69
CA ALA A 133 5.32 -9.88 -3.83
C ALA A 133 4.55 -10.66 -2.72
N GLY A 134 3.39 -10.15 -2.31
CA GLY A 134 2.52 -10.84 -1.36
C GLY A 134 3.08 -11.00 0.07
N GLN A 135 4.07 -10.20 0.45
CA GLN A 135 4.75 -10.30 1.75
C GLN A 135 4.15 -9.36 2.81
N GLN A 136 4.03 -9.86 4.04
CA GLN A 136 3.63 -9.04 5.20
C GLN A 136 4.63 -7.90 5.46
N LEU A 137 5.92 -8.18 5.27
CA LEU A 137 7.00 -7.24 5.49
C LEU A 137 8.12 -7.47 4.48
N VAL A 138 8.44 -6.42 3.74
CA VAL A 138 9.63 -6.30 2.90
C VAL A 138 10.49 -5.19 3.46
N ARG A 139 11.78 -5.41 3.54
CA ARG A 139 12.78 -4.37 3.82
C ARG A 139 13.58 -4.10 2.57
N VAL A 140 13.88 -2.84 2.32
CA VAL A 140 14.79 -2.42 1.25
C VAL A 140 15.77 -1.43 1.85
N ARG A 141 17.07 -1.62 1.57
CA ARG A 141 18.10 -0.68 2.02
C ARG A 141 18.89 -0.09 0.87
N PHE A 142 19.25 1.18 1.03
CA PHE A 142 20.21 1.89 0.20
C PHE A 142 21.56 1.82 0.91
N LEU A 143 22.37 0.83 0.54
CA LEU A 143 23.65 0.56 1.19
C LEU A 143 24.81 1.08 0.34
N PRO A 144 25.57 2.10 0.82
CA PRO A 144 26.79 2.50 0.15
C PRO A 144 27.77 1.34 0.02
N ASP A 145 28.43 1.23 -1.12
CA ASP A 145 29.57 0.36 -1.28
C ASP A 145 30.79 1.04 -0.66
N TYR A 146 31.10 0.65 0.57
CA TYR A 146 32.17 1.25 1.37
C TYR A 146 33.58 1.01 0.84
N ASP A 147 33.74 0.15 -0.17
CA ASP A 147 34.98 -0.07 -0.89
C ASP A 147 35.05 0.76 -2.17
N SER A 148 33.96 1.41 -2.60
CA SER A 148 33.93 2.30 -3.75
C SER A 148 34.57 3.67 -3.43
N PRO A 149 35.12 4.38 -4.42
CA PRO A 149 35.68 5.71 -4.21
C PRO A 149 34.62 6.70 -3.70
N LEU A 150 35.04 7.61 -2.83
CA LEU A 150 34.17 8.75 -2.43
C LEU A 150 34.11 9.76 -3.58
N VAL A 151 32.90 10.32 -3.76
CA VAL A 151 32.65 11.46 -4.65
C VAL A 151 32.28 12.69 -3.81
N GLY A 152 32.65 13.89 -4.29
CA GLY A 152 32.40 15.12 -3.56
C GLY A 152 33.59 15.67 -2.81
N SER A 153 33.42 16.25 -1.62
CA SER A 153 34.54 16.79 -0.82
C SER A 153 35.10 15.71 0.11
N THR A 154 36.39 15.80 0.37
CA THR A 154 37.06 14.90 1.33
C THR A 154 36.74 15.33 2.75
N GLY A 155 36.12 14.48 3.55
CA GLY A 155 35.78 14.71 4.95
C GLY A 155 35.43 13.40 5.66
N ASP A 156 35.26 13.48 6.98
CA ASP A 156 34.95 12.31 7.82
C ASP A 156 33.47 11.95 7.88
N TYR A 157 32.62 12.70 7.14
CA TYR A 157 31.17 12.56 7.21
C TYR A 157 30.59 12.04 5.90
N ASP A 158 29.65 11.11 6.03
CA ASP A 158 28.86 10.56 4.94
C ASP A 158 27.79 11.57 4.49
N GLY A 159 27.69 11.76 3.19
CA GLY A 159 26.70 12.65 2.56
C GLY A 159 25.57 11.91 1.85
N LEU A 160 25.41 10.60 2.06
CA LEU A 160 24.34 9.82 1.42
C LEU A 160 22.98 10.50 1.61
N ALA A 161 22.29 10.69 0.52
CA ALA A 161 20.94 11.26 0.52
C ALA A 161 20.00 10.42 -0.35
N VAL A 162 18.73 10.36 0.05
CA VAL A 162 17.65 9.69 -0.70
C VAL A 162 16.46 10.62 -0.83
N ALA A 163 15.82 10.60 -1.98
CA ALA A 163 14.66 11.44 -2.29
C ALA A 163 13.70 10.75 -3.24
N GLU A 164 12.48 11.30 -3.36
CA GLU A 164 11.49 10.84 -4.34
C GLU A 164 11.27 9.33 -4.29
N ILE A 165 11.12 8.78 -3.09
CA ILE A 165 11.04 7.33 -2.86
C ILE A 165 9.60 6.88 -3.05
N PHE A 166 9.39 5.96 -3.99
CA PHE A 166 8.08 5.32 -4.23
C PHE A 166 8.23 3.82 -4.40
N VAL A 167 7.41 3.08 -3.70
CA VAL A 167 7.20 1.64 -3.97
C VAL A 167 5.93 1.53 -4.80
N LEU A 168 6.07 1.06 -6.02
CA LEU A 168 5.04 0.88 -7.01
C LEU A 168 4.71 -0.61 -7.13
N ALA A 169 3.46 -0.96 -7.40
CA ALA A 169 3.07 -2.35 -7.63
C ALA A 169 1.68 -2.44 -8.26
N ASP A 170 1.39 -3.56 -8.87
CA ASP A 170 0.07 -3.90 -9.36
C ASP A 170 -0.75 -4.50 -8.21
N LYS A 171 -1.95 -3.96 -7.96
CA LYS A 171 -2.86 -4.57 -7.00
C LYS A 171 -3.36 -5.90 -7.55
N GLU A 172 -3.18 -6.97 -6.79
CA GLU A 172 -3.77 -8.25 -7.14
C GLU A 172 -5.28 -8.15 -6.99
N ILE A 173 -5.98 -8.30 -8.10
CA ILE A 173 -7.41 -8.55 -8.08
C ILE A 173 -7.54 -10.02 -7.70
N VAL A 174 -7.78 -10.28 -6.42
CA VAL A 174 -8.22 -11.61 -6.00
C VAL A 174 -9.62 -11.75 -6.57
N ASP A 175 -9.71 -12.52 -7.66
CA ASP A 175 -10.99 -12.92 -8.21
C ASP A 175 -11.67 -13.79 -7.15
N ASP A 176 -12.51 -13.16 -6.32
CA ASP A 176 -13.26 -13.88 -5.29
C ASP A 176 -14.24 -14.81 -5.99
N LYS A 177 -13.94 -16.12 -5.94
CA LYS A 177 -14.76 -17.18 -6.55
C LYS A 177 -15.78 -17.76 -5.58
N VAL A 178 -15.84 -17.25 -4.37
CA VAL A 178 -16.79 -17.67 -3.35
C VAL A 178 -18.04 -16.82 -3.47
N ALA A 179 -19.11 -17.42 -3.95
CA ALA A 179 -20.38 -16.69 -4.09
C ALA A 179 -20.89 -16.17 -2.74
N PRO A 180 -21.49 -14.96 -2.70
CA PRO A 180 -21.99 -14.35 -1.48
C PRO A 180 -23.06 -15.22 -0.81
N LYS A 181 -22.91 -15.38 0.51
CA LYS A 181 -23.82 -16.18 1.33
C LYS A 181 -24.80 -15.30 2.07
N LEU A 182 -26.10 -15.60 1.94
CA LEU A 182 -27.15 -14.94 2.70
C LEU A 182 -27.02 -15.29 4.19
N LEU A 183 -26.86 -14.27 5.04
CA LEU A 183 -26.80 -14.41 6.50
C LEU A 183 -28.18 -14.24 7.14
N SER A 184 -28.98 -13.27 6.67
CA SER A 184 -30.30 -12.99 7.24
C SER A 184 -31.22 -12.28 6.26
N SER A 185 -32.51 -12.35 6.54
CA SER A 185 -33.56 -11.57 5.86
C SER A 185 -34.48 -10.88 6.86
N ILE A 186 -34.98 -9.72 6.48
CA ILE A 186 -36.06 -9.00 7.18
C ILE A 186 -37.13 -8.66 6.14
N PRO A 187 -38.38 -9.14 6.30
CA PRO A 187 -38.85 -10.09 7.32
C PRO A 187 -38.11 -11.43 7.26
N ALA A 188 -38.02 -12.11 8.42
CA ALA A 188 -37.48 -13.48 8.46
C ALA A 188 -38.44 -14.44 7.73
N ASP A 189 -37.95 -15.63 7.38
CA ASP A 189 -38.78 -16.67 6.80
C ASP A 189 -39.95 -17.02 7.76
N ASN A 190 -41.14 -17.17 7.19
CA ASN A 190 -42.39 -17.40 7.92
C ASN A 190 -42.78 -16.31 8.93
N ALA A 191 -42.24 -15.11 8.83
CA ALA A 191 -42.64 -13.98 9.67
C ALA A 191 -44.12 -13.66 9.49
N THR A 192 -44.76 -13.26 10.59
CA THR A 192 -46.14 -12.78 10.61
C THR A 192 -46.19 -11.29 10.96
N GLY A 193 -47.25 -10.59 10.60
CA GLY A 193 -47.43 -9.19 10.94
C GLY A 193 -46.61 -8.21 10.10
N ALA A 194 -46.18 -8.61 8.92
CA ALA A 194 -45.50 -7.69 8.00
C ALA A 194 -46.45 -6.55 7.58
N SER A 195 -45.92 -5.33 7.48
CA SER A 195 -46.66 -4.16 7.02
C SER A 195 -47.15 -4.31 5.59
N ALA A 196 -48.26 -3.68 5.24
CA ALA A 196 -48.77 -3.65 3.87
C ALA A 196 -47.82 -2.92 2.89
N ASN A 197 -46.98 -2.02 3.40
CA ASN A 197 -45.92 -1.33 2.67
C ASN A 197 -44.61 -1.47 3.45
N GLY A 198 -43.52 -1.79 2.77
CA GLY A 198 -42.24 -2.03 3.43
C GLY A 198 -41.16 -2.50 2.48
N SER A 199 -40.23 -3.24 3.04
CA SER A 199 -39.11 -3.78 2.26
C SER A 199 -38.75 -5.20 2.70
N VAL A 200 -38.23 -5.99 1.76
CA VAL A 200 -37.45 -7.18 2.05
C VAL A 200 -35.98 -6.76 2.04
N ILE A 201 -35.31 -6.98 3.17
CA ILE A 201 -33.89 -6.66 3.35
C ILE A 201 -33.11 -7.97 3.47
N LEU A 202 -32.11 -8.16 2.61
CA LEU A 202 -31.23 -9.31 2.64
C LEU A 202 -29.84 -8.83 3.06
N THR A 203 -29.21 -9.54 4.01
CA THR A 203 -27.84 -9.26 4.46
C THR A 203 -26.94 -10.43 4.12
N PHE A 204 -25.81 -10.14 3.46
CA PHE A 204 -24.83 -11.11 3.02
C PHE A 204 -23.55 -11.04 3.88
N ASP A 205 -22.72 -12.07 3.80
CA ASP A 205 -21.42 -12.17 4.52
C ASP A 205 -20.33 -11.25 3.93
N GLU A 206 -20.50 -10.79 2.68
CA GLU A 206 -19.59 -9.91 1.97
C GLU A 206 -20.29 -8.77 1.22
N LYS A 207 -19.54 -7.88 0.60
CA LYS A 207 -20.08 -6.84 -0.28
C LYS A 207 -20.64 -7.50 -1.54
N VAL A 208 -21.79 -7.01 -1.97
CA VAL A 208 -22.50 -7.57 -3.12
C VAL A 208 -22.88 -6.49 -4.14
N VAL A 209 -23.07 -6.93 -5.38
CA VAL A 209 -23.63 -6.13 -6.47
C VAL A 209 -24.87 -6.83 -7.04
N ALA A 210 -25.78 -6.07 -7.63
CA ALA A 210 -26.89 -6.66 -8.37
C ALA A 210 -26.45 -6.97 -9.80
N ALA A 211 -26.77 -8.14 -10.32
CA ALA A 211 -26.61 -8.43 -11.73
C ALA A 211 -27.41 -7.42 -12.58
N GLU A 212 -27.00 -7.18 -13.82
CA GLU A 212 -27.59 -6.16 -14.70
C GLU A 212 -29.12 -6.24 -14.82
N ASN A 213 -29.66 -7.46 -14.82
CA ASN A 213 -31.11 -7.70 -14.86
C ASN A 213 -31.66 -8.26 -13.53
N SER A 214 -31.03 -7.93 -12.42
CA SER A 214 -31.42 -8.45 -11.11
C SER A 214 -32.84 -8.08 -10.76
N GLN A 215 -33.64 -9.08 -10.48
CA GLN A 215 -35.04 -8.97 -10.09
C GLN A 215 -35.41 -10.07 -9.09
N ALA A 216 -36.23 -9.71 -8.13
CA ALA A 216 -36.92 -10.66 -7.28
C ALA A 216 -38.44 -10.61 -7.56
N THR A 217 -39.17 -11.59 -7.07
CA THR A 217 -40.61 -11.55 -7.15
C THR A 217 -41.27 -11.71 -5.78
N LEU A 218 -42.37 -10.99 -5.56
CA LEU A 218 -43.22 -11.15 -4.39
C LEU A 218 -44.64 -11.55 -4.87
N ASN A 219 -44.97 -12.83 -4.73
CA ASN A 219 -46.21 -13.42 -5.30
C ASN A 219 -46.37 -13.14 -6.81
N GLY A 220 -45.27 -13.10 -7.56
CA GLY A 220 -45.27 -12.86 -9.01
C GLY A 220 -45.09 -11.40 -9.42
N GLU A 221 -45.25 -10.43 -8.52
CA GLU A 221 -44.88 -9.03 -8.79
C GLU A 221 -43.35 -8.85 -8.77
N THR A 222 -42.81 -8.20 -9.79
CA THR A 222 -41.39 -7.98 -9.93
C THR A 222 -40.91 -6.82 -9.07
N LEU A 223 -39.83 -7.05 -8.30
CA LEU A 223 -39.17 -6.05 -7.47
C LEU A 223 -37.74 -5.85 -7.92
N LYS A 224 -37.29 -4.60 -7.96
CA LYS A 224 -35.91 -4.25 -8.27
C LYS A 224 -35.09 -4.03 -7.01
N PRO A 225 -33.80 -4.46 -6.99
CA PRO A 225 -32.94 -4.26 -5.83
C PRO A 225 -32.39 -2.84 -5.74
N THR A 226 -32.14 -2.41 -4.50
CA THR A 226 -31.20 -1.34 -4.16
C THR A 226 -30.09 -1.96 -3.32
N VAL A 227 -28.81 -1.83 -3.72
CA VAL A 227 -27.67 -2.45 -3.06
C VAL A 227 -26.87 -1.39 -2.33
N SER A 228 -26.46 -1.71 -1.10
CA SER A 228 -25.56 -0.90 -0.29
C SER A 228 -24.63 -1.79 0.55
N GLY A 229 -23.38 -1.92 0.13
CA GLY A 229 -22.40 -2.76 0.80
C GLY A 229 -22.83 -4.23 0.85
N LYS A 230 -23.07 -4.76 2.04
CA LYS A 230 -23.53 -6.15 2.28
C LYS A 230 -25.03 -6.33 2.25
N THR A 231 -25.81 -5.28 1.95
CA THR A 231 -27.26 -5.27 2.08
C THR A 231 -27.95 -5.03 0.76
N VAL A 232 -28.99 -5.81 0.48
CA VAL A 232 -29.87 -5.66 -0.68
C VAL A 232 -31.30 -5.43 -0.21
N VAL A 233 -31.93 -4.40 -0.73
CA VAL A 233 -33.29 -3.97 -0.32
C VAL A 233 -34.24 -4.03 -1.50
N TYR A 234 -35.37 -4.67 -1.33
CA TYR A 234 -36.50 -4.73 -2.27
C TYR A 234 -37.71 -4.07 -1.66
N GLN A 235 -38.15 -2.95 -2.20
CA GLN A 235 -39.33 -2.21 -1.73
C GLN A 235 -40.61 -2.85 -2.25
N TYR A 236 -41.62 -2.95 -1.40
CA TYR A 236 -42.98 -3.39 -1.78
C TYR A 236 -44.05 -2.50 -1.17
N SER A 237 -45.25 -2.50 -1.78
CA SER A 237 -46.39 -1.75 -1.28
C SER A 237 -47.71 -2.45 -1.63
N GLY A 238 -48.79 -2.10 -0.92
CA GLY A 238 -50.15 -2.55 -1.26
C GLY A 238 -50.43 -4.01 -0.93
N LEU A 239 -49.69 -4.63 -0.01
CA LEU A 239 -50.01 -5.99 0.42
C LEU A 239 -51.32 -6.07 1.16
N LYS A 240 -52.09 -7.16 0.94
CA LYS A 240 -53.35 -7.42 1.62
C LYS A 240 -53.12 -8.10 2.96
N TYR A 241 -53.91 -7.71 3.96
CA TYR A 241 -53.89 -8.38 5.27
C TYR A 241 -54.36 -9.84 5.15
N SER A 242 -54.02 -10.67 6.13
CA SER A 242 -54.35 -12.08 6.22
C SER A 242 -54.02 -12.89 4.96
N THR A 243 -53.00 -12.46 4.21
CA THR A 243 -52.55 -13.08 2.95
C THR A 243 -51.10 -13.53 3.10
N LYS A 244 -50.82 -14.76 2.65
CA LYS A 244 -49.44 -15.27 2.60
C LYS A 244 -48.75 -14.75 1.32
N TYR A 245 -47.55 -14.20 1.50
CA TYR A 245 -46.70 -13.75 0.41
C TYR A 245 -45.43 -14.59 0.35
N THR A 246 -44.95 -14.87 -0.85
CA THR A 246 -43.69 -15.59 -1.08
C THR A 246 -42.76 -14.72 -1.86
N PHE A 247 -41.64 -14.38 -1.25
CA PHE A 247 -40.52 -13.70 -1.90
C PHE A 247 -39.61 -14.74 -2.57
N LYS A 248 -39.26 -14.53 -3.84
CA LYS A 248 -38.32 -15.39 -4.59
C LYS A 248 -37.24 -14.54 -5.23
N LEU A 249 -35.99 -14.88 -4.96
CA LEU A 249 -34.80 -14.34 -5.60
C LEU A 249 -34.11 -15.48 -6.38
N PRO A 250 -34.07 -15.43 -7.71
CA PRO A 250 -33.38 -16.44 -8.49
C PRO A 250 -31.87 -16.44 -8.21
N ALA A 251 -31.23 -17.59 -8.38
CA ALA A 251 -29.77 -17.69 -8.27
C ALA A 251 -29.07 -16.82 -9.35
N GLY A 252 -27.92 -16.26 -8.99
CA GLY A 252 -27.13 -15.42 -9.89
C GLY A 252 -27.65 -13.99 -10.05
N MET A 253 -28.66 -13.58 -9.27
CA MET A 253 -29.16 -12.20 -9.29
C MET A 253 -28.37 -11.25 -8.37
N ILE A 254 -27.61 -11.79 -7.43
CA ILE A 254 -26.68 -11.08 -6.54
C ILE A 254 -25.31 -11.72 -6.72
N LEU A 255 -24.32 -10.87 -6.92
CA LEU A 255 -22.92 -11.21 -7.24
C LEU A 255 -22.00 -10.50 -6.23
N ASP A 256 -20.75 -10.92 -6.13
CA ASP A 256 -19.61 -10.29 -5.49
C ASP A 256 -18.91 -9.25 -6.38
#